data_748c5e275850f89745dd2a1dfc776d87
#
_entry.id   748c5e275850f89745dd2a1dfc776d87
#
_cell.length_a   1.000
_cell.length_b   1.000
_cell.length_c   1.000
_cell.angle_alpha   90.00
_cell.angle_beta   90.00
_cell.angle_gamma   90.00
#
_symmetry.space_group_name_H-M   'P 1'
#
loop_
_entity.id
_entity.type
_entity.pdbx_description
1 polymer ?
#
loop_
_entity_poly.entity_id
_entity_poly.type
_entity_poly.pdbx_seq_one_letter_code
_entity_poly.pdbx_strand_id
1 'polypeptide(L)'
;MFKFNETFTRIVLHDLKQKVKNIPMLIGDVGIGKSSWVEKTVAKRLHTKAFTLPCNQLADKADLTGGRLVPVTDANGAILTYEQVFYPHEAISRAIRYANEHPRETPILFLDEINRTTSDVTSALLSIPTLRRIGSTDLPDNLLVILAGNDKGNITSLDTASITRFSFYNVAPDTATYLAIETELNPMIRNVLQAHPDCIFGRKIVDTTEKDDDDDDAVAYEIDDLIDDQNFDQLTTPRTISALSRWLNSYDSKELLAMLSETSQRDGEDIPVLQEVIEGKTGRTQFTAYLMTEIINTLQSATTATSALINPSKPLCYDDMKACDTRTKLYDFIGTMSNNDKSGCLVYALFENDDNTTYIQALCENIDSIENEDKQTLMRLASSDNLNEENVKVFTSTDAPISKTYAVFFNL
;
A
#
# COMPACT_ATOMS: atom_id res chain seq x y z
N MET A 1 22.27 -3.52 -2.14
CA MET A 1 21.06 -3.92 -2.86
C MET A 1 20.58 -2.77 -3.72
N PHE A 2 20.07 -3.05 -4.91
CA PHE A 2 19.46 -2.06 -5.78
C PHE A 2 18.06 -1.68 -5.28
N LYS A 3 17.69 -0.41 -5.48
CA LYS A 3 16.34 0.10 -5.22
C LYS A 3 15.65 0.32 -6.55
N PHE A 4 14.33 0.18 -6.64
CA PHE A 4 13.55 0.38 -7.88
C PHE A 4 13.45 1.86 -8.29
N ASN A 5 14.53 2.60 -8.22
CA ASN A 5 14.64 4.02 -8.55
C ASN A 5 14.98 4.24 -10.04
N GLU A 6 15.06 5.52 -10.42
CA GLU A 6 15.35 5.93 -11.79
C GLU A 6 16.72 5.43 -12.30
N THR A 7 17.75 5.44 -11.44
CA THR A 7 19.09 4.98 -11.80
C THR A 7 19.09 3.49 -12.13
N PHE A 8 18.45 2.67 -11.29
CA PHE A 8 18.33 1.24 -11.54
C PHE A 8 17.50 0.95 -12.80
N THR A 9 16.40 1.68 -12.98
CA THR A 9 15.58 1.57 -14.20
C THR A 9 16.42 1.84 -15.47
N ARG A 10 17.28 2.87 -15.47
CA ARG A 10 18.17 3.16 -16.61
C ARG A 10 19.20 2.04 -16.85
N ILE A 11 19.76 1.43 -15.78
CA ILE A 11 20.70 0.31 -15.90
C ILE A 11 20.01 -0.87 -16.59
N VAL A 12 18.86 -1.32 -16.11
CA VAL A 12 18.14 -2.45 -16.69
C VAL A 12 17.69 -2.15 -18.12
N LEU A 13 17.20 -0.95 -18.41
CA LEU A 13 16.85 -0.55 -19.78
C LEU A 13 18.06 -0.54 -20.71
N HIS A 14 19.26 -0.20 -20.20
CA HIS A 14 20.48 -0.27 -20.97
C HIS A 14 20.83 -1.72 -21.31
N ASP A 15 20.80 -2.63 -20.35
CA ASP A 15 21.03 -4.05 -20.56
C ASP A 15 20.09 -4.65 -21.60
N LEU A 16 18.80 -4.34 -21.50
CA LEU A 16 17.77 -4.83 -22.40
C LEU A 16 17.98 -4.36 -23.86
N LYS A 17 18.65 -3.21 -24.06
CA LYS A 17 18.92 -2.62 -25.37
C LYS A 17 20.23 -3.09 -26.01
N GLN A 18 21.08 -3.82 -25.29
CA GLN A 18 22.35 -4.30 -25.82
C GLN A 18 22.16 -5.31 -26.96
N LYS A 19 23.10 -5.32 -27.94
CA LYS A 19 23.10 -6.30 -29.04
C LYS A 19 23.36 -7.73 -28.51
N VAL A 20 24.29 -7.86 -27.58
CA VAL A 20 24.45 -9.07 -26.75
C VAL A 20 23.53 -8.84 -25.56
N LYS A 21 22.38 -9.47 -25.58
CA LYS A 21 21.35 -9.25 -24.57
C LYS A 21 21.83 -9.81 -23.24
N ASN A 22 22.13 -8.94 -22.32
CA ASN A 22 22.20 -9.31 -20.91
C ASN A 22 20.77 -9.53 -20.42
N ILE A 23 20.53 -10.69 -19.82
CA ILE A 23 19.20 -11.04 -19.36
C ILE A 23 19.14 -10.66 -17.88
N PRO A 24 18.40 -9.60 -17.49
CA PRO A 24 18.31 -9.18 -16.11
C PRO A 24 17.48 -10.17 -15.30
N MET A 25 18.02 -10.56 -14.15
CA MET A 25 17.35 -11.39 -13.16
C MET A 25 17.28 -10.63 -11.83
N LEU A 26 16.06 -10.32 -11.41
CA LEU A 26 15.79 -9.59 -10.17
C LEU A 26 15.68 -10.58 -9.01
N ILE A 27 16.54 -10.45 -8.02
CA ILE A 27 16.54 -11.29 -6.83
C ILE A 27 16.18 -10.44 -5.61
N GLY A 28 15.25 -10.90 -4.80
CA GLY A 28 14.85 -10.19 -3.58
C GLY A 28 13.58 -10.75 -2.96
N ASP A 29 13.25 -10.26 -1.78
CA ASP A 29 12.14 -10.75 -0.97
C ASP A 29 10.78 -10.70 -1.67
N VAL A 30 9.84 -11.48 -1.14
CA VAL A 30 8.45 -11.51 -1.63
C VAL A 30 7.75 -10.20 -1.31
N GLY A 31 6.91 -9.72 -2.25
CA GLY A 31 6.05 -8.56 -1.99
C GLY A 31 6.73 -7.20 -2.09
N ILE A 32 8.04 -7.11 -2.41
CA ILE A 32 8.78 -5.84 -2.54
C ILE A 32 8.47 -5.05 -3.80
N GLY A 33 7.64 -5.57 -4.71
CA GLY A 33 7.18 -4.83 -5.88
C GLY A 33 7.90 -5.16 -7.20
N LYS A 34 8.63 -6.29 -7.31
CA LYS A 34 9.33 -6.69 -8.55
C LYS A 34 8.41 -6.69 -9.78
N SER A 35 7.29 -7.38 -9.72
CA SER A 35 6.31 -7.49 -10.81
C SER A 35 5.68 -6.13 -11.15
N SER A 36 5.27 -5.36 -10.13
CA SER A 36 4.73 -4.01 -10.32
C SER A 36 5.74 -3.06 -10.99
N TRP A 37 7.03 -3.17 -10.63
CA TRP A 37 8.07 -2.34 -11.24
C TRP A 37 8.26 -2.70 -12.73
N VAL A 38 8.28 -3.97 -13.10
CA VAL A 38 8.38 -4.40 -14.50
C VAL A 38 7.17 -3.90 -15.30
N GLU A 39 5.95 -4.10 -14.80
CA GLU A 39 4.72 -3.75 -15.51
C GLU A 39 4.45 -2.24 -15.56
N LYS A 40 4.58 -1.55 -14.41
CA LYS A 40 4.18 -0.14 -14.29
C LYS A 40 5.32 0.84 -14.61
N THR A 41 6.59 0.41 -14.47
CA THR A 41 7.74 1.30 -14.71
C THR A 41 8.50 0.95 -15.98
N VAL A 42 9.02 -0.28 -16.09
CA VAL A 42 9.86 -0.67 -17.24
C VAL A 42 9.04 -0.69 -18.53
N ALA A 43 7.91 -1.38 -18.54
CA ALA A 43 7.04 -1.47 -19.73
C ALA A 43 6.51 -0.09 -20.16
N LYS A 44 6.12 0.75 -19.18
CA LYS A 44 5.68 2.13 -19.45
C LYS A 44 6.79 2.99 -20.08
N ARG A 45 8.04 2.85 -19.62
CA ARG A 45 9.21 3.56 -20.19
C ARG A 45 9.56 3.10 -21.61
N LEU A 46 9.28 1.87 -21.93
CA LEU A 46 9.44 1.31 -23.27
C LEU A 46 8.21 1.54 -24.16
N HIS A 47 7.16 2.17 -23.65
CA HIS A 47 5.88 2.37 -24.33
C HIS A 47 5.30 1.06 -24.89
N THR A 48 5.35 -0.02 -24.11
CA THR A 48 4.94 -1.35 -24.52
C THR A 48 4.22 -2.11 -23.41
N LYS A 49 3.93 -3.39 -23.63
CA LYS A 49 3.29 -4.28 -22.65
C LYS A 49 4.27 -5.28 -22.06
N ALA A 50 4.04 -5.63 -20.81
CA ALA A 50 4.63 -6.79 -20.16
C ALA A 50 3.62 -7.95 -20.13
N PHE A 51 4.12 -9.16 -20.40
CA PHE A 51 3.38 -10.41 -20.32
C PHE A 51 4.02 -11.25 -19.24
N THR A 52 3.33 -11.40 -18.12
CA THR A 52 3.84 -12.07 -16.92
C THR A 52 3.46 -13.55 -16.94
N LEU A 53 4.46 -14.42 -16.75
CA LEU A 53 4.29 -15.84 -16.46
C LEU A 53 4.67 -16.08 -14.99
N PRO A 54 3.70 -16.37 -14.10
CA PRO A 54 3.98 -16.77 -12.73
C PRO A 54 4.48 -18.22 -12.72
N CYS A 55 5.79 -18.40 -12.65
CA CYS A 55 6.44 -19.72 -12.84
C CYS A 55 6.14 -20.70 -11.69
N ASN A 56 5.81 -20.20 -10.51
CA ASN A 56 5.38 -21.03 -9.37
C ASN A 56 4.09 -21.82 -9.60
N GLN A 57 3.32 -21.49 -10.64
CA GLN A 57 2.10 -22.22 -11.03
C GLN A 57 2.40 -23.41 -11.94
N LEU A 58 3.63 -23.56 -12.43
CA LEU A 58 4.03 -24.66 -13.32
C LEU A 58 4.42 -25.88 -12.47
N ALA A 59 3.69 -26.97 -12.61
CA ALA A 59 3.98 -28.24 -11.91
C ALA A 59 5.07 -29.04 -12.62
N ASP A 60 5.06 -29.04 -13.96
CA ASP A 60 6.02 -29.79 -14.79
C ASP A 60 6.35 -29.06 -16.11
N LYS A 61 7.25 -29.68 -16.92
CA LYS A 61 7.63 -29.15 -18.23
C LYS A 61 6.48 -29.13 -19.25
N ALA A 62 5.46 -29.99 -19.06
CA ALA A 62 4.32 -30.05 -19.98
C ALA A 62 3.41 -28.82 -19.80
N ASP A 63 3.38 -28.21 -18.62
CA ASP A 63 2.68 -26.93 -18.41
C ASP A 63 3.33 -25.80 -19.20
N LEU A 64 4.67 -25.88 -19.36
CA LEU A 64 5.44 -24.87 -20.11
C LEU A 64 5.31 -25.07 -21.63
N THR A 65 5.28 -26.34 -22.09
CA THR A 65 5.20 -26.72 -23.49
C THR A 65 4.18 -27.84 -23.71
N GLY A 66 2.93 -27.50 -23.85
CA GLY A 66 1.87 -28.48 -24.13
C GLY A 66 2.06 -29.17 -25.48
N GLY A 67 2.22 -30.51 -25.48
CA GLY A 67 2.26 -31.30 -26.70
C GLY A 67 0.86 -31.65 -27.21
N ARG A 68 0.60 -31.47 -28.48
CA ARG A 68 -0.62 -31.98 -29.14
C ARG A 68 -0.25 -32.83 -30.33
N LEU A 69 -1.00 -33.91 -30.50
CA LEU A 69 -0.97 -34.69 -31.74
C LEU A 69 -1.85 -34.00 -32.79
N VAL A 70 -1.22 -33.54 -33.84
CA VAL A 70 -1.90 -32.89 -34.98
C VAL A 70 -1.93 -33.88 -36.15
N PRO A 71 -3.07 -34.13 -36.76
CA PRO A 71 -3.14 -35.02 -37.94
C PRO A 71 -2.47 -34.36 -39.12
N VAL A 72 -1.57 -35.10 -39.78
CA VAL A 72 -1.00 -34.74 -41.07
C VAL A 72 -1.88 -35.37 -42.14
N THR A 73 -2.48 -34.55 -43.00
CA THR A 73 -3.45 -35.05 -44.02
C THR A 73 -2.81 -34.96 -45.39
N ASP A 74 -3.22 -35.84 -46.28
CA ASP A 74 -2.90 -35.73 -47.72
C ASP A 74 -3.74 -34.64 -48.40
N ALA A 75 -3.55 -34.46 -49.73
CA ALA A 75 -4.29 -33.50 -50.54
C ALA A 75 -5.81 -33.74 -50.60
N ASN A 76 -6.26 -34.92 -50.21
CA ASN A 76 -7.70 -35.33 -50.18
C ASN A 76 -8.29 -35.24 -48.76
N GLY A 77 -7.53 -34.83 -47.76
CA GLY A 77 -7.96 -34.73 -46.41
C GLY A 77 -7.90 -36.05 -45.61
N ALA A 78 -7.31 -37.12 -46.16
CA ALA A 78 -7.09 -38.38 -45.44
C ALA A 78 -5.91 -38.25 -44.48
N ILE A 79 -6.05 -38.72 -43.23
CA ILE A 79 -5.00 -38.70 -42.21
C ILE A 79 -3.91 -39.70 -42.60
N LEU A 80 -2.71 -39.21 -42.89
CA LEU A 80 -1.52 -40.01 -43.19
C LEU A 80 -0.80 -40.45 -41.91
N THR A 81 -0.67 -39.54 -40.92
CA THR A 81 0.02 -39.80 -39.68
C THR A 81 -0.34 -38.70 -38.67
N TYR A 82 0.15 -38.81 -37.46
CA TYR A 82 0.07 -37.74 -36.44
C TYR A 82 1.48 -37.21 -36.12
N GLU A 83 1.60 -35.89 -36.06
CA GLU A 83 2.81 -35.21 -35.66
C GLU A 83 2.61 -34.60 -34.28
N GLN A 84 3.60 -34.73 -33.40
CA GLN A 84 3.56 -34.07 -32.11
C GLN A 84 4.07 -32.65 -32.25
N VAL A 85 3.19 -31.67 -32.04
CA VAL A 85 3.51 -30.25 -32.04
C VAL A 85 3.47 -29.71 -30.61
N PHE A 86 4.51 -28.98 -30.22
CA PHE A 86 4.61 -28.36 -28.90
C PHE A 86 4.20 -26.89 -28.98
N TYR A 87 3.22 -26.53 -28.16
CA TYR A 87 2.72 -25.16 -28.04
C TYR A 87 3.25 -24.52 -26.75
N PRO A 88 3.80 -23.29 -26.83
CA PRO A 88 4.21 -22.57 -25.64
C PRO A 88 3.02 -22.28 -24.71
N HIS A 89 3.26 -22.16 -23.40
CA HIS A 89 2.27 -21.67 -22.43
C HIS A 89 1.57 -20.40 -22.93
N GLU A 90 0.32 -20.20 -22.56
CA GLU A 90 -0.51 -19.11 -23.07
C GLU A 90 0.14 -17.73 -22.92
N ALA A 91 0.74 -17.41 -21.75
CA ALA A 91 1.40 -16.13 -21.51
C ALA A 91 2.54 -15.89 -22.50
N ILE A 92 3.35 -16.92 -22.80
CA ILE A 92 4.45 -16.84 -23.76
C ILE A 92 3.91 -16.70 -25.19
N SER A 93 2.87 -17.47 -25.54
CA SER A 93 2.21 -17.40 -26.86
C SER A 93 1.62 -16.01 -27.11
N ARG A 94 1.03 -15.39 -26.09
CA ARG A 94 0.52 -14.00 -26.15
C ARG A 94 1.63 -12.99 -26.36
N ALA A 95 2.75 -13.14 -25.66
CA ALA A 95 3.92 -12.27 -25.81
C ALA A 95 4.52 -12.36 -27.20
N ILE A 96 4.69 -13.58 -27.73
CA ILE A 96 5.21 -13.83 -29.09
C ILE A 96 4.28 -13.23 -30.13
N ARG A 97 2.97 -13.46 -30.02
CA ARG A 97 1.97 -12.91 -30.94
C ARG A 97 2.03 -11.38 -30.95
N TYR A 98 2.01 -10.78 -29.78
CA TYR A 98 2.07 -9.31 -29.68
C TYR A 98 3.36 -8.75 -30.27
N ALA A 99 4.50 -9.38 -30.03
CA ALA A 99 5.77 -8.96 -30.60
C ALA A 99 5.78 -9.02 -32.14
N ASN A 100 5.17 -10.05 -32.74
CA ASN A 100 5.06 -10.18 -34.21
C ASN A 100 4.08 -9.16 -34.81
N GLU A 101 2.97 -8.87 -34.11
CA GLU A 101 1.99 -7.87 -34.55
C GLU A 101 2.51 -6.42 -34.41
N HIS A 102 3.48 -6.19 -33.47
CA HIS A 102 4.03 -4.88 -33.18
C HIS A 102 5.57 -4.84 -33.33
N PRO A 103 6.11 -4.98 -34.57
CA PRO A 103 7.55 -5.15 -34.78
C PRO A 103 8.40 -3.91 -34.41
N ARG A 104 7.76 -2.74 -34.23
CA ARG A 104 8.43 -1.50 -33.77
C ARG A 104 8.47 -1.33 -32.26
N GLU A 105 7.71 -2.13 -31.52
CA GLU A 105 7.70 -2.15 -30.07
C GLU A 105 8.64 -3.22 -29.53
N THR A 106 8.98 -3.10 -28.26
CA THR A 106 9.83 -4.07 -27.55
C THR A 106 9.10 -4.63 -26.34
N PRO A 107 8.08 -5.51 -26.54
CA PRO A 107 7.33 -6.10 -25.44
C PRO A 107 8.23 -6.93 -24.53
N ILE A 108 7.76 -7.12 -23.28
CA ILE A 108 8.51 -7.83 -22.25
C ILE A 108 7.80 -9.14 -21.94
N LEU A 109 8.53 -10.26 -22.00
CA LEU A 109 8.17 -11.50 -21.35
C LEU A 109 8.81 -11.49 -19.95
N PHE A 110 7.97 -11.46 -18.92
CA PHE A 110 8.40 -11.46 -17.54
C PHE A 110 8.15 -12.83 -16.91
N LEU A 111 9.24 -13.53 -16.54
CA LEU A 111 9.21 -14.82 -15.86
C LEU A 111 9.35 -14.57 -14.36
N ASP A 112 8.23 -14.59 -13.64
CA ASP A 112 8.19 -14.27 -12.21
C ASP A 112 8.28 -15.53 -11.34
N GLU A 113 8.92 -15.42 -10.18
CA GLU A 113 9.10 -16.52 -9.21
C GLU A 113 9.76 -17.77 -9.82
N ILE A 114 10.79 -17.56 -10.68
CA ILE A 114 11.40 -18.62 -11.49
C ILE A 114 12.02 -19.75 -10.67
N ASN A 115 12.47 -19.46 -9.46
CA ASN A 115 13.09 -20.44 -8.55
C ASN A 115 12.11 -21.02 -7.50
N ARG A 116 10.80 -20.83 -7.69
CA ARG A 116 9.72 -21.44 -6.86
C ARG A 116 9.02 -22.58 -7.58
N THR A 117 9.75 -23.35 -8.35
CA THR A 117 9.26 -24.50 -9.09
C THR A 117 10.29 -25.63 -9.00
N THR A 118 10.02 -26.78 -9.62
CA THR A 118 10.95 -27.92 -9.61
C THR A 118 12.25 -27.59 -10.36
N SER A 119 13.35 -28.25 -10.05
CA SER A 119 14.64 -28.06 -10.73
C SER A 119 14.55 -28.23 -12.24
N ASP A 120 13.72 -29.16 -12.68
CA ASP A 120 13.50 -29.48 -14.09
C ASP A 120 12.81 -28.36 -14.84
N VAL A 121 11.76 -27.79 -14.22
CA VAL A 121 11.02 -26.64 -14.77
C VAL A 121 11.89 -25.39 -14.73
N THR A 122 12.61 -25.14 -13.63
CA THR A 122 13.56 -24.04 -13.50
C THR A 122 14.59 -24.08 -14.63
N SER A 123 15.23 -25.22 -14.87
CA SER A 123 16.21 -25.38 -15.96
C SER A 123 15.59 -25.15 -17.34
N ALA A 124 14.37 -25.61 -17.58
CA ALA A 124 13.66 -25.35 -18.82
C ALA A 124 13.34 -23.85 -19.02
N LEU A 125 12.87 -23.17 -17.95
CA LEU A 125 12.61 -21.73 -17.97
C LEU A 125 13.87 -20.90 -18.26
N LEU A 126 15.02 -21.23 -17.62
CA LEU A 126 16.30 -20.56 -17.86
C LEU A 126 16.83 -20.76 -19.28
N SER A 127 16.46 -21.85 -19.94
CA SER A 127 16.83 -22.09 -21.32
C SER A 127 16.11 -21.18 -22.32
N ILE A 128 14.89 -20.74 -22.01
CA ILE A 128 14.06 -19.91 -22.92
C ILE A 128 14.79 -18.62 -23.34
N PRO A 129 15.22 -17.75 -22.42
CA PRO A 129 15.87 -16.51 -22.78
C PRO A 129 17.25 -16.70 -23.40
N THR A 130 17.97 -17.77 -23.03
CA THR A 130 19.30 -18.06 -23.55
C THR A 130 19.30 -18.62 -24.96
N LEU A 131 18.40 -19.56 -25.23
CA LEU A 131 18.25 -20.16 -26.55
C LEU A 131 17.33 -19.32 -27.47
N ARG A 132 16.63 -18.36 -26.91
CA ARG A 132 15.61 -17.59 -27.63
C ARG A 132 14.55 -18.47 -28.29
N ARG A 133 14.22 -19.58 -27.60
CA ARG A 133 13.32 -20.60 -28.13
C ARG A 133 12.59 -21.35 -27.00
N ILE A 134 11.37 -21.78 -27.30
CA ILE A 134 10.60 -22.68 -26.45
C ILE A 134 9.97 -23.78 -27.33
N GLY A 135 10.31 -25.03 -27.02
CA GLY A 135 9.94 -26.16 -27.89
C GLY A 135 10.41 -25.93 -29.34
N SER A 136 9.49 -25.91 -30.28
CA SER A 136 9.73 -25.63 -31.70
C SER A 136 9.56 -24.15 -32.08
N THR A 137 9.19 -23.27 -31.14
CA THR A 137 8.85 -21.88 -31.41
C THR A 137 9.99 -20.94 -31.01
N ASP A 138 10.47 -20.13 -31.97
CA ASP A 138 11.49 -19.12 -31.70
C ASP A 138 10.87 -17.85 -31.09
N LEU A 139 11.58 -17.19 -30.21
CA LEU A 139 11.18 -15.89 -29.67
C LEU A 139 11.56 -14.78 -30.63
N PRO A 140 10.63 -13.88 -30.99
CA PRO A 140 10.92 -12.71 -31.84
C PRO A 140 12.06 -11.85 -31.27
N ASP A 141 12.89 -11.28 -32.15
CA ASP A 141 14.06 -10.49 -31.73
C ASP A 141 13.71 -9.26 -30.90
N ASN A 142 12.55 -8.67 -31.14
CA ASN A 142 12.03 -7.53 -30.39
C ASN A 142 11.42 -7.91 -29.03
N LEU A 143 11.22 -9.20 -28.71
CA LEU A 143 10.70 -9.65 -27.41
C LEU A 143 11.82 -9.66 -26.38
N LEU A 144 11.73 -8.75 -25.40
CA LEU A 144 12.65 -8.68 -24.27
C LEU A 144 12.27 -9.70 -23.19
N VAL A 145 13.23 -10.16 -22.42
CA VAL A 145 12.98 -11.09 -21.31
C VAL A 145 13.58 -10.53 -20.03
N ILE A 146 12.79 -10.54 -18.96
CA ILE A 146 13.21 -10.23 -17.59
C ILE A 146 12.80 -11.40 -16.70
N LEU A 147 13.66 -11.78 -15.77
CA LEU A 147 13.39 -12.82 -14.79
C LEU A 147 13.30 -12.23 -13.38
N ALA A 148 12.51 -12.87 -12.53
CA ALA A 148 12.55 -12.59 -11.10
C ALA A 148 12.55 -13.88 -10.29
N GLY A 149 13.34 -13.86 -9.22
CA GLY A 149 13.42 -14.93 -8.23
C GLY A 149 13.33 -14.36 -6.81
N ASN A 150 13.07 -15.23 -5.87
CA ASN A 150 13.16 -14.92 -4.45
C ASN A 150 14.54 -15.31 -3.92
N ASP A 151 15.03 -14.59 -2.92
CA ASP A 151 16.32 -14.86 -2.28
C ASP A 151 16.21 -15.81 -1.08
N LYS A 152 15.00 -16.02 -0.57
CA LYS A 152 14.72 -16.83 0.63
C LYS A 152 13.46 -17.69 0.51
N GLY A 153 13.32 -18.66 1.41
CA GLY A 153 12.24 -19.62 1.46
C GLY A 153 12.49 -20.86 0.58
N ASN A 154 11.44 -21.62 0.27
CA ASN A 154 11.52 -22.81 -0.60
C ASN A 154 11.93 -22.41 -2.02
N ILE A 155 13.23 -22.37 -2.30
CA ILE A 155 13.82 -22.02 -3.59
C ILE A 155 14.64 -23.16 -4.15
N THR A 156 14.52 -23.36 -5.46
CA THR A 156 15.39 -24.28 -6.19
C THR A 156 16.72 -23.59 -6.47
N SER A 157 17.83 -24.24 -6.11
CA SER A 157 19.17 -23.72 -6.40
C SER A 157 19.43 -23.72 -7.91
N LEU A 158 20.02 -22.63 -8.40
CA LEU A 158 20.41 -22.50 -9.80
C LEU A 158 21.81 -23.13 -10.01
N ASP A 159 21.96 -23.87 -11.10
CA ASP A 159 23.28 -24.41 -11.45
C ASP A 159 24.24 -23.29 -11.90
N THR A 160 25.55 -23.50 -11.64
CA THR A 160 26.60 -22.52 -11.93
C THR A 160 26.69 -22.16 -13.42
N ALA A 161 26.41 -23.11 -14.30
CA ALA A 161 26.47 -22.87 -15.75
C ALA A 161 25.34 -21.95 -16.23
N SER A 162 24.15 -22.06 -15.63
CA SER A 162 23.03 -21.20 -15.89
C SER A 162 23.27 -19.79 -15.35
N ILE A 163 23.87 -19.66 -14.17
CA ILE A 163 24.11 -18.37 -13.50
C ILE A 163 24.90 -17.40 -14.38
N THR A 164 25.91 -17.86 -15.11
CA THR A 164 26.80 -17.00 -15.91
C THR A 164 26.14 -16.32 -17.11
N ARG A 165 24.89 -16.66 -17.44
CA ARG A 165 24.14 -16.13 -18.58
C ARG A 165 23.22 -14.98 -18.23
N PHE A 166 23.12 -14.63 -16.94
CA PHE A 166 22.20 -13.64 -16.42
C PHE A 166 22.93 -12.53 -15.67
N SER A 167 22.39 -11.35 -15.72
CA SER A 167 22.79 -10.24 -14.86
C SER A 167 21.95 -10.27 -13.60
N PHE A 168 22.53 -10.65 -12.47
CA PHE A 168 21.84 -10.71 -11.19
C PHE A 168 21.78 -9.35 -10.52
N TYR A 169 20.57 -8.93 -10.18
CA TYR A 169 20.31 -7.69 -9.47
C TYR A 169 19.60 -7.99 -8.16
N ASN A 170 20.33 -7.91 -7.05
CA ASN A 170 19.74 -8.00 -5.71
C ASN A 170 18.98 -6.69 -5.42
N VAL A 171 17.66 -6.80 -5.32
CA VAL A 171 16.76 -5.67 -5.15
C VAL A 171 16.13 -5.64 -3.76
N ALA A 172 15.93 -4.43 -3.26
CA ALA A 172 15.27 -4.18 -1.98
C ALA A 172 14.16 -3.13 -2.16
N PRO A 173 13.15 -3.10 -1.29
CA PRO A 173 12.13 -2.06 -1.30
C PRO A 173 12.76 -0.69 -1.05
N ASP A 174 12.14 0.36 -1.59
CA ASP A 174 12.55 1.75 -1.42
C ASP A 174 11.33 2.62 -1.20
N THR A 175 11.26 3.26 -0.03
CA THR A 175 10.11 4.07 0.38
C THR A 175 9.87 5.25 -0.57
N ALA A 176 10.92 5.94 -1.00
CA ALA A 176 10.77 7.07 -1.91
C ALA A 176 10.16 6.64 -3.25
N THR A 177 10.63 5.53 -3.80
CA THR A 177 10.08 4.94 -5.04
C THR A 177 8.64 4.46 -4.85
N TYR A 178 8.36 3.79 -3.72
CA TYR A 178 7.02 3.31 -3.41
C TYR A 178 6.01 4.46 -3.31
N LEU A 179 6.34 5.51 -2.57
CA LEU A 179 5.51 6.71 -2.41
C LEU A 179 5.28 7.48 -3.72
N ALA A 180 6.23 7.40 -4.66
CA ALA A 180 6.09 8.00 -5.99
C ALA A 180 5.17 7.19 -6.92
N ILE A 181 5.11 5.87 -6.76
CA ILE A 181 4.30 4.96 -7.60
C ILE A 181 2.87 4.84 -7.06
N GLU A 182 2.70 4.70 -5.75
CA GLU A 182 1.40 4.54 -5.08
C GLU A 182 0.81 5.91 -4.73
N THR A 183 0.14 6.53 -5.70
CA THR A 183 -0.43 7.88 -5.56
C THR A 183 -1.68 7.90 -4.68
N GLU A 184 -2.45 6.80 -4.63
CA GLU A 184 -3.70 6.67 -3.86
C GLU A 184 -3.49 6.06 -2.46
N LEU A 185 -2.27 6.17 -1.94
CA LEU A 185 -1.93 5.67 -0.61
C LEU A 185 -2.67 6.48 0.46
N ASN A 186 -3.22 5.77 1.46
CA ASN A 186 -3.88 6.39 2.61
C ASN A 186 -2.96 7.45 3.25
N PRO A 187 -3.44 8.65 3.57
CA PRO A 187 -2.62 9.75 4.10
C PRO A 187 -1.85 9.36 5.38
N MET A 188 -2.47 8.66 6.31
CA MET A 188 -1.82 8.23 7.57
C MET A 188 -0.64 7.28 7.29
N ILE A 189 -0.82 6.31 6.38
CA ILE A 189 0.27 5.43 5.95
C ILE A 189 1.38 6.22 5.27
N ARG A 190 1.03 7.19 4.43
CA ARG A 190 1.99 8.06 3.75
C ARG A 190 2.83 8.84 4.75
N ASN A 191 2.21 9.43 5.77
CA ASN A 191 2.88 10.17 6.83
C ASN A 191 3.87 9.28 7.58
N VAL A 192 3.44 8.08 7.98
CA VAL A 192 4.32 7.10 8.66
C VAL A 192 5.53 6.75 7.81
N LEU A 193 5.35 6.42 6.53
CA LEU A 193 6.46 6.04 5.65
C LEU A 193 7.39 7.23 5.32
N GLN A 194 6.88 8.46 5.32
CA GLN A 194 7.72 9.65 5.17
C GLN A 194 8.57 9.93 6.41
N ALA A 195 7.98 9.76 7.60
CA ALA A 195 8.68 9.93 8.88
C ALA A 195 9.66 8.77 9.17
N HIS A 196 9.29 7.55 8.79
CA HIS A 196 10.01 6.32 9.09
C HIS A 196 10.23 5.48 7.82
N PRO A 197 11.08 5.89 6.88
CA PRO A 197 11.25 5.23 5.59
C PRO A 197 11.75 3.79 5.67
N ASP A 198 12.44 3.44 6.75
CA ASP A 198 12.99 2.08 6.94
C ASP A 198 11.91 1.05 7.31
N CYS A 199 10.70 1.50 7.66
CA CYS A 199 9.58 0.61 8.00
C CYS A 199 8.92 -0.05 6.78
N ILE A 200 9.30 0.27 5.55
CA ILE A 200 8.65 -0.27 4.33
C ILE A 200 8.79 -1.80 4.20
N PHE A 201 9.77 -2.37 4.88
CA PHE A 201 9.96 -3.80 4.99
C PHE A 201 10.36 -4.12 6.43
N GLY A 202 9.36 -4.43 7.25
CA GLY A 202 9.52 -4.71 8.68
C GLY A 202 9.37 -6.20 8.99
N ARG A 203 10.12 -6.63 10.00
CA ARG A 203 10.04 -7.96 10.61
C ARG A 203 9.40 -7.85 11.99
N LYS A 204 8.96 -8.97 12.54
CA LYS A 204 8.37 -9.06 13.89
C LYS A 204 9.25 -8.40 14.93
N ILE A 205 8.64 -7.63 15.83
CA ILE A 205 9.30 -7.19 17.05
C ILE A 205 9.34 -8.41 17.97
N VAL A 206 10.53 -8.93 18.20
CA VAL A 206 10.73 -9.99 19.20
C VAL A 206 10.80 -9.31 20.56
N ASP A 207 9.89 -9.73 21.47
CA ASP A 207 9.91 -9.26 22.85
C ASP A 207 11.20 -9.76 23.52
N THR A 208 12.11 -8.85 23.82
CA THR A 208 13.45 -9.18 24.36
C THR A 208 13.46 -9.44 25.85
N THR A 209 12.31 -9.72 26.46
CA THR A 209 12.22 -9.99 27.92
C THR A 209 12.79 -11.35 28.34
N GLU A 210 13.16 -12.21 27.39
CA GLU A 210 13.85 -13.47 27.65
C GLU A 210 15.25 -13.49 26.99
N LYS A 211 16.12 -12.53 27.29
CA LYS A 211 17.54 -12.60 26.89
C LYS A 211 18.41 -12.89 28.09
N ASP A 212 19.16 -13.97 27.98
CA ASP A 212 20.40 -14.18 28.71
C ASP A 212 21.47 -13.15 28.25
N ASP A 213 22.21 -12.59 29.21
CA ASP A 213 23.01 -11.36 29.14
C ASP A 213 24.34 -11.42 28.32
N ASP A 214 24.45 -12.17 27.23
CA ASP A 214 25.78 -12.36 26.61
C ASP A 214 25.87 -12.26 25.07
N ASP A 215 25.05 -11.50 24.34
CA ASP A 215 25.31 -11.27 22.91
C ASP A 215 24.99 -9.84 22.44
N ASP A 216 26.05 -9.08 22.21
CA ASP A 216 26.09 -7.68 21.82
C ASP A 216 26.00 -7.47 20.28
N ASP A 217 25.56 -8.48 19.52
CA ASP A 217 25.42 -8.39 18.07
C ASP A 217 23.96 -8.18 17.67
N ALA A 218 23.71 -7.12 16.90
CA ALA A 218 22.43 -6.81 16.26
C ALA A 218 22.01 -7.98 15.36
N VAL A 219 21.15 -8.85 15.89
CA VAL A 219 20.71 -10.09 15.23
C VAL A 219 19.87 -9.74 14.01
N ALA A 220 20.44 -9.89 12.83
CA ALA A 220 19.70 -9.96 11.58
C ALA A 220 18.98 -11.32 11.55
N TYR A 221 17.71 -11.35 11.97
CA TYR A 221 16.91 -12.57 11.92
C TYR A 221 16.71 -13.01 10.46
N GLU A 222 17.02 -14.27 10.16
CA GLU A 222 16.73 -14.89 8.88
C GLU A 222 15.21 -15.17 8.78
N ILE A 223 14.64 -15.11 7.58
CA ILE A 223 13.20 -15.36 7.35
C ILE A 223 12.82 -16.81 7.75
N ASP A 224 13.76 -17.74 7.76
CA ASP A 224 13.54 -19.12 8.18
C ASP A 224 13.16 -19.24 9.67
N ASP A 225 13.56 -18.27 10.53
CA ASP A 225 13.17 -18.22 11.94
C ASP A 225 11.72 -17.71 12.16
N LEU A 226 11.10 -17.15 11.10
CA LEU A 226 9.72 -16.65 11.16
C LEU A 226 8.68 -17.70 10.72
N ILE A 227 9.11 -18.82 10.19
CA ILE A 227 8.28 -19.96 9.82
C ILE A 227 8.55 -21.08 10.83
N ASP A 228 8.29 -20.80 12.10
CA ASP A 228 8.02 -21.87 13.03
C ASP A 228 6.65 -22.46 12.63
N ASP A 229 6.57 -23.78 12.47
CA ASP A 229 5.44 -24.54 11.89
C ASP A 229 4.07 -24.31 12.54
N GLN A 230 3.94 -23.34 13.45
CA GLN A 230 2.72 -23.07 14.23
C GLN A 230 2.25 -21.60 14.26
N ASN A 231 3.04 -20.62 13.79
CA ASN A 231 2.64 -19.21 13.80
C ASN A 231 2.74 -18.58 12.40
N PHE A 232 1.59 -18.32 11.78
CA PHE A 232 1.48 -17.57 10.52
C PHE A 232 1.55 -16.06 10.83
N ASP A 233 2.75 -15.51 10.98
CA ASP A 233 2.93 -14.07 11.11
C ASP A 233 2.98 -13.39 9.73
N GLN A 234 2.23 -12.32 9.56
CA GLN A 234 2.24 -11.52 8.34
C GLN A 234 3.48 -10.61 8.29
N LEU A 235 3.95 -10.32 7.08
CA LEU A 235 5.09 -9.43 6.84
C LEU A 235 4.63 -8.03 6.42
N THR A 236 5.31 -7.00 6.94
CA THR A 236 5.18 -5.64 6.41
C THR A 236 5.95 -5.53 5.10
N THR A 237 5.25 -5.42 3.99
CA THR A 237 5.82 -5.29 2.64
C THR A 237 5.06 -4.23 1.85
N PRO A 238 5.60 -3.69 0.76
CA PRO A 238 4.84 -2.82 -0.15
C PRO A 238 3.48 -3.38 -0.55
N ARG A 239 3.38 -4.70 -0.78
CA ARG A 239 2.11 -5.38 -1.12
C ARG A 239 1.10 -5.33 0.02
N THR A 240 1.51 -5.68 1.24
CA THR A 240 0.63 -5.69 2.42
C THR A 240 0.25 -4.28 2.85
N ILE A 241 1.17 -3.32 2.75
CA ILE A 241 0.91 -1.89 2.99
C ILE A 241 -0.13 -1.34 1.99
N SER A 242 0.00 -1.65 0.68
CA SER A 242 -1.00 -1.22 -0.32
C SER A 242 -2.37 -1.87 -0.08
N ALA A 243 -2.41 -3.11 0.39
CA ALA A 243 -3.66 -3.78 0.75
C ALA A 243 -4.32 -3.14 1.98
N LEU A 244 -3.53 -2.84 3.02
CA LEU A 244 -3.99 -2.12 4.21
C LEU A 244 -4.47 -0.71 3.86
N SER A 245 -3.76 0.00 2.98
CA SER A 245 -4.15 1.34 2.53
C SER A 245 -5.56 1.34 1.90
N ARG A 246 -5.83 0.42 0.99
CA ARG A 246 -7.17 0.29 0.39
C ARG A 246 -8.23 -0.03 1.43
N TRP A 247 -7.90 -0.86 2.40
CA TRP A 247 -8.80 -1.21 3.49
C TRP A 247 -9.09 0.01 4.36
N LEU A 248 -8.10 0.77 4.81
CA LEU A 248 -8.29 1.99 5.59
C LEU A 248 -9.10 3.05 4.83
N ASN A 249 -8.89 3.18 3.52
CA ASN A 249 -9.64 4.13 2.68
C ASN A 249 -11.13 3.74 2.49
N SER A 250 -11.52 2.52 2.85
CA SER A 250 -12.92 2.06 2.76
C SER A 250 -13.75 2.37 4.00
N TYR A 251 -13.15 2.88 5.07
CA TYR A 251 -13.80 3.22 6.33
C TYR A 251 -13.79 4.72 6.58
N ASP A 252 -14.83 5.22 7.20
CA ASP A 252 -14.87 6.59 7.71
C ASP A 252 -14.22 6.71 9.10
N SER A 253 -14.04 7.94 9.57
CA SER A 253 -13.40 8.20 10.86
C SER A 253 -14.21 7.68 12.05
N LYS A 254 -15.55 7.64 11.96
CA LYS A 254 -16.42 7.11 13.02
C LYS A 254 -16.26 5.59 13.16
N GLU A 255 -16.21 4.88 12.03
CA GLU A 255 -16.02 3.44 11.99
C GLU A 255 -14.64 3.06 12.53
N LEU A 256 -13.60 3.80 12.17
CA LEU A 256 -12.25 3.57 12.71
C LEU A 256 -12.17 3.86 14.21
N LEU A 257 -12.85 4.90 14.71
CA LEU A 257 -12.95 5.17 16.15
C LEU A 257 -13.70 4.07 16.92
N ALA A 258 -14.77 3.54 16.33
CA ALA A 258 -15.48 2.42 16.93
C ALA A 258 -14.56 1.19 17.12
N MET A 259 -13.80 0.82 16.05
CA MET A 259 -12.83 -0.27 16.11
C MET A 259 -11.64 0.03 17.04
N LEU A 260 -11.29 1.29 17.26
CA LEU A 260 -10.25 1.68 18.22
C LEU A 260 -10.75 1.57 19.67
N SER A 261 -12.03 1.83 19.89
CA SER A 261 -12.67 1.79 21.23
C SER A 261 -13.10 0.37 21.64
N GLU A 262 -13.37 -0.50 20.67
CA GLU A 262 -13.66 -1.91 20.90
C GLU A 262 -12.37 -2.67 21.15
N THR A 263 -12.35 -3.51 22.18
CA THR A 263 -11.18 -4.31 22.56
C THR A 263 -11.42 -5.80 22.37
N SER A 264 -10.37 -6.52 22.00
CA SER A 264 -10.28 -7.97 22.00
C SER A 264 -9.26 -8.44 23.05
N GLN A 265 -9.45 -9.65 23.55
CA GLN A 265 -8.54 -10.27 24.52
C GLN A 265 -7.44 -11.06 23.80
N ARG A 266 -6.18 -10.71 24.07
CA ARG A 266 -5.03 -11.46 23.57
C ARG A 266 -3.95 -11.56 24.64
N ASP A 267 -3.54 -12.77 24.97
CA ASP A 267 -2.53 -13.08 25.99
C ASP A 267 -2.81 -12.45 27.37
N GLY A 268 -4.10 -12.19 27.66
CA GLY A 268 -4.56 -11.57 28.91
C GLY A 268 -4.58 -10.04 28.88
N GLU A 269 -4.25 -9.42 27.78
CA GLU A 269 -4.30 -7.97 27.56
C GLU A 269 -5.47 -7.58 26.66
N ASP A 270 -6.08 -6.44 26.96
CA ASP A 270 -7.10 -5.82 26.11
C ASP A 270 -6.41 -4.99 25.01
N ILE A 271 -6.57 -5.40 23.77
CA ILE A 271 -6.03 -4.67 22.62
C ILE A 271 -7.16 -4.14 21.74
N PRO A 272 -7.02 -2.94 21.13
CA PRO A 272 -8.00 -2.41 20.19
C PRO A 272 -8.22 -3.37 19.01
N VAL A 273 -9.46 -3.60 18.62
CA VAL A 273 -9.82 -4.41 17.44
C VAL A 273 -9.13 -3.87 16.18
N LEU A 274 -9.03 -2.55 16.04
CA LEU A 274 -8.32 -1.93 14.93
C LEU A 274 -6.85 -2.35 14.86
N GLN A 275 -6.16 -2.41 16.01
CA GLN A 275 -4.77 -2.86 16.08
C GLN A 275 -4.64 -4.32 15.64
N GLU A 276 -5.51 -5.20 16.12
CA GLU A 276 -5.50 -6.61 15.73
C GLU A 276 -5.69 -6.80 14.23
N VAL A 277 -6.61 -6.04 13.62
CA VAL A 277 -6.81 -6.06 12.16
C VAL A 277 -5.58 -5.56 11.40
N ILE A 278 -4.95 -4.48 11.84
CA ILE A 278 -3.73 -3.94 11.19
C ILE A 278 -2.59 -4.95 11.31
N GLU A 279 -2.38 -5.52 12.50
CA GLU A 279 -1.37 -6.56 12.73
C GLU A 279 -1.62 -7.81 11.87
N GLY A 280 -2.87 -8.24 11.73
CA GLY A 280 -3.25 -9.35 10.86
C GLY A 280 -2.97 -9.07 9.37
N LYS A 281 -2.93 -7.80 8.95
CA LYS A 281 -2.66 -7.39 7.56
C LYS A 281 -1.19 -7.11 7.27
N THR A 282 -0.42 -6.63 8.24
CA THR A 282 0.96 -6.15 8.04
C THR A 282 1.96 -6.73 9.03
N GLY A 283 1.52 -7.58 9.95
CA GLY A 283 2.36 -8.17 10.98
C GLY A 283 2.60 -7.25 12.19
N ARG A 284 3.14 -7.82 13.25
CA ARG A 284 3.57 -7.11 14.48
C ARG A 284 4.93 -6.48 14.27
N THR A 285 4.98 -5.29 13.69
CA THR A 285 6.22 -4.62 13.31
C THR A 285 6.24 -3.18 13.79
N GLN A 286 7.38 -2.52 13.70
CA GLN A 286 7.50 -1.09 14.01
C GLN A 286 6.55 -0.24 13.15
N PHE A 287 6.31 -0.62 11.90
CA PHE A 287 5.35 0.05 11.03
C PHE A 287 3.95 0.07 11.66
N THR A 288 3.49 -1.06 12.18
CA THR A 288 2.17 -1.17 12.82
C THR A 288 2.07 -0.27 14.05
N ALA A 289 3.11 -0.24 14.89
CA ALA A 289 3.15 0.63 16.08
C ALA A 289 3.10 2.12 15.69
N TYR A 290 3.89 2.54 14.69
CA TYR A 290 3.85 3.91 14.20
C TYR A 290 2.52 4.27 13.54
N LEU A 291 1.93 3.33 12.78
CA LEU A 291 0.63 3.56 12.16
C LEU A 291 -0.49 3.70 13.18
N MET A 292 -0.51 2.87 14.23
CA MET A 292 -1.48 3.01 15.32
C MET A 292 -1.36 4.38 15.99
N THR A 293 -0.14 4.83 16.27
CA THR A 293 0.11 6.17 16.82
C THR A 293 -0.41 7.27 15.89
N GLU A 294 -0.14 7.18 14.59
CA GLU A 294 -0.61 8.16 13.59
C GLU A 294 -2.14 8.15 13.47
N ILE A 295 -2.78 6.97 13.49
CA ILE A 295 -4.24 6.84 13.47
C ILE A 295 -4.85 7.50 14.71
N ILE A 296 -4.34 7.18 15.89
CA ILE A 296 -4.82 7.76 17.15
C ILE A 296 -4.70 9.29 17.11
N ASN A 297 -3.54 9.80 16.73
CA ASN A 297 -3.31 11.25 16.62
C ASN A 297 -4.24 11.90 15.59
N THR A 298 -4.43 11.28 14.43
CA THR A 298 -5.30 11.80 13.37
C THR A 298 -6.76 11.81 13.79
N LEU A 299 -7.24 10.73 14.40
CA LEU A 299 -8.64 10.62 14.86
C LEU A 299 -8.91 11.53 16.06
N GLN A 300 -7.97 11.67 16.99
CA GLN A 300 -8.10 12.61 18.11
C GLN A 300 -8.03 14.07 17.64
N SER A 301 -7.15 14.38 16.68
CA SER A 301 -7.03 15.72 16.11
C SER A 301 -8.27 16.11 15.29
N ALA A 302 -9.00 15.16 14.73
CA ALA A 302 -10.26 15.41 14.03
C ALA A 302 -11.41 15.81 14.98
N THR A 303 -11.26 15.56 16.29
CA THR A 303 -12.23 15.98 17.32
C THR A 303 -11.90 17.35 17.92
N THR A 304 -10.72 17.89 17.64
CA THR A 304 -10.28 19.19 18.14
C THR A 304 -10.07 20.18 17.00
N ALA A 305 -10.55 21.39 17.15
CA ALA A 305 -10.39 22.47 16.17
C ALA A 305 -8.94 22.93 15.98
N THR A 306 -7.99 22.39 16.73
CA THR A 306 -6.56 22.74 16.72
C THR A 306 -5.79 22.33 15.50
N SER A 307 -6.18 21.27 14.83
CA SER A 307 -5.48 20.78 13.63
C SER A 307 -5.72 21.64 12.39
N ALA A 308 -6.70 22.51 12.43
CA ALA A 308 -7.08 23.34 11.31
C ALA A 308 -6.57 24.78 11.47
N LEU A 309 -5.38 25.00 11.01
CA LEU A 309 -4.77 26.35 11.00
C LEU A 309 -5.48 27.35 10.11
N ILE A 310 -6.28 26.89 9.13
CA ILE A 310 -7.00 27.72 8.15
C ILE A 310 -8.39 27.14 7.86
N ASN A 311 -8.58 25.81 7.98
CA ASN A 311 -9.85 25.11 7.77
C ASN A 311 -10.07 24.15 8.94
N PRO A 312 -10.95 24.46 9.91
CA PRO A 312 -11.24 23.58 11.03
C PRO A 312 -11.78 22.24 10.52
N SER A 313 -11.24 21.14 11.04
CA SER A 313 -11.73 19.80 10.73
C SER A 313 -13.12 19.61 11.35
N LYS A 314 -14.01 18.96 10.61
CA LYS A 314 -15.35 18.65 11.08
C LYS A 314 -15.27 17.64 12.24
N PRO A 315 -15.76 18.00 13.47
CA PRO A 315 -15.81 17.06 14.57
C PRO A 315 -16.72 15.86 14.27
N LEU A 316 -16.39 14.69 14.79
CA LEU A 316 -17.14 13.44 14.53
C LEU A 316 -18.60 13.52 15.01
N CYS A 317 -18.84 14.20 16.14
CA CYS A 317 -20.17 14.39 16.71
C CYS A 317 -20.99 15.51 16.05
N TYR A 318 -20.41 16.25 15.08
CA TYR A 318 -21.07 17.41 14.47
C TYR A 318 -22.32 17.03 13.69
N ASP A 319 -22.29 15.96 12.91
CA ASP A 319 -23.44 15.50 12.14
C ASP A 319 -24.56 14.97 13.03
N ASP A 320 -24.21 14.31 14.13
CA ASP A 320 -25.18 13.81 15.11
C ASP A 320 -25.84 14.98 15.85
N MET A 321 -25.09 16.05 16.13
CA MET A 321 -25.64 17.29 16.66
C MET A 321 -26.63 17.95 15.66
N LYS A 322 -26.26 18.03 14.37
CA LYS A 322 -27.14 18.58 13.31
C LYS A 322 -28.37 17.70 13.04
N ALA A 323 -28.33 16.41 13.35
CA ALA A 323 -29.46 15.49 13.20
C ALA A 323 -30.55 15.67 14.29
N CYS A 324 -30.29 16.45 15.33
CA CYS A 324 -31.29 16.72 16.39
C CYS A 324 -32.42 17.57 15.84
N ASP A 325 -33.62 16.99 15.74
CA ASP A 325 -34.83 17.60 15.15
C ASP A 325 -35.58 18.58 16.05
N THR A 326 -35.23 18.62 17.35
CA THR A 326 -35.86 19.54 18.33
C THR A 326 -34.79 20.18 19.21
N ARG A 327 -35.12 21.42 19.70
CA ARG A 327 -34.24 22.16 20.61
C ARG A 327 -33.92 21.35 21.87
N THR A 328 -34.90 20.65 22.43
CA THR A 328 -34.67 19.80 23.63
C THR A 328 -33.65 18.70 23.37
N LYS A 329 -33.83 17.95 22.28
CA LYS A 329 -32.86 16.89 21.93
C LYS A 329 -31.46 17.44 21.65
N LEU A 330 -31.36 18.62 21.02
CA LEU A 330 -30.10 19.30 20.76
C LEU A 330 -29.39 19.65 22.08
N TYR A 331 -30.10 20.23 23.03
CA TYR A 331 -29.53 20.60 24.33
C TYR A 331 -29.14 19.37 25.15
N ASP A 332 -30.00 18.34 25.16
CA ASP A 332 -29.67 17.06 25.82
C ASP A 332 -28.42 16.43 25.21
N PHE A 333 -28.31 16.41 23.87
CA PHE A 333 -27.15 15.89 23.18
C PHE A 333 -25.87 16.67 23.51
N ILE A 334 -25.91 18.02 23.40
CA ILE A 334 -24.78 18.88 23.75
C ILE A 334 -24.40 18.70 25.21
N GLY A 335 -25.37 18.48 26.11
CA GLY A 335 -25.12 18.19 27.53
C GLY A 335 -24.28 16.93 27.77
N THR A 336 -24.35 15.95 26.88
CA THR A 336 -23.54 14.70 26.95
C THR A 336 -22.15 14.83 26.35
N MET A 337 -21.89 15.87 25.56
CA MET A 337 -20.60 16.07 24.88
C MET A 337 -19.51 16.52 25.87
N SER A 338 -18.26 16.12 25.58
CA SER A 338 -17.10 16.67 26.29
C SER A 338 -16.95 18.17 25.98
N ASN A 339 -16.27 18.90 26.87
CA ASN A 339 -16.01 20.32 26.62
C ASN A 339 -15.16 20.53 25.35
N ASN A 340 -14.27 19.60 25.06
CA ASN A 340 -13.43 19.58 23.86
C ASN A 340 -14.30 19.44 22.58
N ASP A 341 -15.25 18.51 22.56
CA ASP A 341 -16.14 18.31 21.42
C ASP A 341 -17.06 19.53 21.19
N LYS A 342 -17.58 20.12 22.28
CA LYS A 342 -18.38 21.36 22.21
C LYS A 342 -17.58 22.51 21.60
N SER A 343 -16.35 22.68 22.06
CA SER A 343 -15.40 23.69 21.61
C SER A 343 -15.09 23.53 20.13
N GLY A 344 -14.75 22.31 19.72
CA GLY A 344 -14.49 21.98 18.32
C GLY A 344 -15.71 22.18 17.41
N CYS A 345 -16.91 21.76 17.85
CA CYS A 345 -18.16 22.00 17.12
C CYS A 345 -18.47 23.48 16.95
N LEU A 346 -18.24 24.30 17.98
CA LEU A 346 -18.44 25.75 17.89
C LEU A 346 -17.52 26.39 16.85
N VAL A 347 -16.22 26.07 16.89
CA VAL A 347 -15.24 26.61 15.95
C VAL A 347 -15.54 26.17 14.52
N TYR A 348 -15.94 24.91 14.32
CA TYR A 348 -16.34 24.41 13.01
C TYR A 348 -17.62 25.09 12.50
N ALA A 349 -18.63 25.29 13.35
CA ALA A 349 -19.87 25.95 12.99
C ALA A 349 -19.68 27.42 12.55
N LEU A 350 -18.66 28.10 13.07
CA LEU A 350 -18.33 29.48 12.67
C LEU A 350 -17.70 29.53 11.26
N PHE A 351 -17.11 28.46 10.81
CA PHE A 351 -16.46 28.37 9.51
C PHE A 351 -17.41 27.85 8.41
N GLU A 352 -18.34 26.96 8.74
CA GLU A 352 -19.21 26.30 7.78
C GLU A 352 -20.16 27.32 7.09
N ASN A 353 -20.38 27.14 5.78
CA ASN A 353 -21.21 28.07 4.99
C ASN A 353 -22.74 27.93 5.21
N ASP A 354 -23.17 26.98 6.01
CA ASP A 354 -24.58 26.77 6.36
C ASP A 354 -25.05 27.76 7.44
N ASP A 355 -26.36 27.97 7.53
CA ASP A 355 -26.97 28.65 8.66
C ASP A 355 -26.92 27.78 9.92
N ASN A 356 -26.02 28.10 10.82
CA ASN A 356 -25.76 27.39 12.08
C ASN A 356 -26.28 28.15 13.32
N THR A 357 -27.14 29.14 13.15
CA THR A 357 -27.65 30.02 14.22
C THR A 357 -28.09 29.25 15.48
N THR A 358 -28.96 28.25 15.30
CA THR A 358 -29.48 27.45 16.41
C THR A 358 -28.40 26.66 17.14
N TYR A 359 -27.45 26.06 16.39
CA TYR A 359 -26.36 25.24 16.93
C TYR A 359 -25.33 26.10 17.68
N ILE A 360 -24.97 27.28 17.13
CA ILE A 360 -24.03 28.21 17.75
C ILE A 360 -24.62 28.73 19.07
N GLN A 361 -25.90 29.12 19.11
CA GLN A 361 -26.54 29.53 20.35
C GLN A 361 -26.54 28.43 21.41
N ALA A 362 -26.94 27.21 21.02
CA ALA A 362 -26.99 26.08 21.94
C ALA A 362 -25.60 25.72 22.49
N LEU A 363 -24.55 25.74 21.63
CA LEU A 363 -23.17 25.49 22.05
C LEU A 363 -22.70 26.60 23.01
N CYS A 364 -22.87 27.86 22.68
CA CYS A 364 -22.46 28.99 23.53
C CYS A 364 -23.10 28.97 24.93
N GLU A 365 -24.36 28.53 25.03
CA GLU A 365 -25.08 28.41 26.32
C GLU A 365 -24.59 27.18 27.15
N ASN A 366 -23.92 26.22 26.54
CA ASN A 366 -23.50 24.98 27.18
C ASN A 366 -21.97 24.79 27.27
N ILE A 367 -21.17 25.78 26.91
CA ILE A 367 -19.73 25.79 27.01
C ILE A 367 -19.29 26.70 28.17
N ASP A 368 -18.58 26.16 29.15
CA ASP A 368 -18.03 26.96 30.25
C ASP A 368 -16.70 27.62 29.88
N SER A 369 -15.88 26.98 29.09
CA SER A 369 -14.60 27.50 28.60
C SER A 369 -14.21 26.88 27.26
N ILE A 370 -13.56 27.67 26.38
CA ILE A 370 -12.93 27.14 25.17
C ILE A 370 -11.56 26.56 25.58
N GLU A 371 -11.24 25.37 25.12
CA GLU A 371 -9.95 24.75 25.35
C GLU A 371 -8.80 25.59 24.80
N ASN A 372 -7.60 25.53 25.39
CA ASN A 372 -6.49 26.41 25.01
C ASN A 372 -6.09 26.29 23.54
N GLU A 373 -6.26 25.13 22.98
CA GLU A 373 -5.97 24.84 21.59
C GLU A 373 -7.03 25.48 20.67
N ASP A 374 -8.30 25.36 21.01
CA ASP A 374 -9.40 25.97 20.28
C ASP A 374 -9.39 27.50 20.37
N LYS A 375 -8.86 28.07 21.46
CA LYS A 375 -8.62 29.52 21.56
C LYS A 375 -7.67 30.02 20.47
N GLN A 376 -6.57 29.31 20.26
CA GLN A 376 -5.59 29.68 19.22
C GLN A 376 -6.19 29.58 17.83
N THR A 377 -7.00 28.54 17.58
CA THR A 377 -7.72 28.37 16.32
C THR A 377 -8.75 29.47 16.11
N LEU A 378 -9.54 29.78 17.14
CA LEU A 378 -10.53 30.88 17.10
C LEU A 378 -9.87 32.23 16.80
N MET A 379 -8.75 32.54 17.46
CA MET A 379 -7.98 33.77 17.23
C MET A 379 -7.43 33.85 15.80
N ARG A 380 -6.97 32.73 15.23
CA ARG A 380 -6.48 32.67 13.86
C ARG A 380 -7.61 32.79 12.84
N LEU A 381 -8.74 32.14 13.11
CA LEU A 381 -9.94 32.25 12.28
C LEU A 381 -10.49 33.66 12.26
N ALA A 382 -10.47 34.35 13.40
CA ALA A 382 -10.94 35.74 13.50
C ALA A 382 -10.17 36.73 12.60
N SER A 383 -8.93 36.36 12.21
CA SER A 383 -8.09 37.12 11.27
C SER A 383 -8.12 36.58 9.84
N SER A 384 -8.97 35.61 9.52
CA SER A 384 -9.04 34.98 8.19
C SER A 384 -10.26 35.45 7.40
N ASP A 385 -10.12 35.55 6.08
CA ASP A 385 -11.21 35.91 5.16
C ASP A 385 -12.21 34.74 4.92
N ASN A 386 -12.03 33.59 5.59
CA ASN A 386 -12.81 32.38 5.35
C ASN A 386 -13.95 32.13 6.34
N LEU A 387 -14.25 33.08 7.22
CA LEU A 387 -15.32 32.95 8.18
C LEU A 387 -16.69 33.25 7.54
N ASN A 388 -17.72 32.51 7.97
CA ASN A 388 -19.09 32.87 7.66
C ASN A 388 -19.50 34.04 8.53
N GLU A 389 -19.62 35.23 7.93
CA GLU A 389 -19.94 36.47 8.64
C GLU A 389 -21.28 36.40 9.41
N GLU A 390 -22.27 35.67 8.92
CA GLU A 390 -23.58 35.54 9.58
C GLU A 390 -23.46 34.68 10.84
N ASN A 391 -22.75 33.57 10.77
CA ASN A 391 -22.49 32.72 11.92
C ASN A 391 -21.66 33.45 12.98
N VAL A 392 -20.67 34.24 12.58
CA VAL A 392 -19.90 35.10 13.50
C VAL A 392 -20.77 36.18 14.16
N LYS A 393 -21.67 36.80 13.43
CA LYS A 393 -22.65 37.77 14.00
C LYS A 393 -23.53 37.13 15.07
N VAL A 394 -23.99 35.91 14.82
CA VAL A 394 -24.76 35.15 15.81
C VAL A 394 -23.91 34.87 17.06
N PHE A 395 -22.69 34.37 16.89
CA PHE A 395 -21.78 34.13 17.99
C PHE A 395 -21.53 35.38 18.83
N THR A 396 -21.19 36.50 18.21
CA THR A 396 -20.85 37.74 18.89
C THR A 396 -22.07 38.43 19.53
N SER A 397 -23.29 38.20 19.04
CA SER A 397 -24.53 38.72 19.59
C SER A 397 -25.15 37.89 20.70
N THR A 398 -24.66 36.63 20.91
CA THR A 398 -25.18 35.77 21.96
C THR A 398 -24.77 36.28 23.34
N ASP A 399 -25.73 36.30 24.31
CA ASP A 399 -25.48 36.82 25.65
C ASP A 399 -24.72 35.83 26.58
N ALA A 400 -24.04 34.87 26.01
CA ALA A 400 -23.25 33.88 26.73
C ALA A 400 -21.91 34.45 27.21
N PRO A 401 -21.37 34.04 28.38
CA PRO A 401 -20.07 34.50 28.89
C PRO A 401 -18.94 34.26 27.89
N ILE A 402 -18.97 33.15 27.16
CA ILE A 402 -17.96 32.78 26.18
C ILE A 402 -17.94 33.74 24.99
N SER A 403 -19.14 34.12 24.50
CA SER A 403 -19.25 35.05 23.40
C SER A 403 -18.71 36.42 23.79
N LYS A 404 -19.04 36.92 25.00
CA LYS A 404 -18.52 38.19 25.53
C LYS A 404 -16.98 38.16 25.66
N THR A 405 -16.41 37.05 26.02
CA THR A 405 -14.96 36.91 26.20
C THR A 405 -14.23 36.97 24.87
N TYR A 406 -14.78 36.37 23.81
CA TYR A 406 -14.09 36.20 22.52
C TYR A 406 -14.56 37.12 21.42
N ALA A 407 -15.71 37.81 21.56
CA ALA A 407 -16.22 38.74 20.58
C ALA A 407 -15.22 39.86 20.20
N VAL A 408 -14.34 40.21 21.11
CA VAL A 408 -13.28 41.24 20.91
C VAL A 408 -12.28 40.91 19.82
N PHE A 409 -12.13 39.60 19.47
CA PHE A 409 -11.23 39.14 18.41
C PHE A 409 -11.87 39.24 17.01
N PHE A 410 -13.19 39.32 16.93
CA PHE A 410 -13.93 39.52 15.70
C PHE A 410 -14.27 41.01 15.58
N ASN A 411 -13.45 41.79 14.91
CA ASN A 411 -13.68 43.21 14.66
C ASN A 411 -14.82 43.41 13.67
N LEU A 412 -16.05 43.10 14.07
CA LEU A 412 -17.28 43.36 13.30
C LEU A 412 -17.98 44.62 13.80
#